data_1db12a0980b464a302f7a322ce671f23
#
_entry.id   1db12a0980b464a302f7a322ce671f23
#
_cell.length_a   1.000
_cell.length_b   1.000
_cell.length_c   1.000
_cell.angle_alpha   90.00
_cell.angle_beta   90.00
_cell.angle_gamma   90.00
#
_symmetry.space_group_name_H-M   'P 1'
#
loop_
_entity.id
_entity.type
_entity.pdbx_description
1 polymer ?
#
loop_
_entity_poly.entity_id
_entity_poly.type
_entity_poly.pdbx_seq_one_letter_code
_entity_poly.pdbx_strand_id
1 'polypeptide(L)'
;TAPSDVSIFGNVSVSGFYALGVTGNNIFSHNKRRINYTVMFASAPRDMWGIGYHDGRYNEEGSYNEKRYLVKGRYLHRVLPNTYVGGILSFEHTQGKKFDARSERYLSQYGQKTHYTATGIGAILEYDSRDFIPNPYRGIYVSLEETFFAKGLGNCGKSLWRTTFTADYYRQVWKGGILAADLYAEFNSEGTPWPMLARMGGSQRMRGYYQGRYTDNDMITFQVELRQRIWRRIGCTVWGLS
;
A
#
# COMPACT_ATOMS: atom_id res chain seq x y z
N THR A 1 25.26 -0.27 8.77
CA THR A 1 23.98 -0.74 9.38
C THR A 1 22.89 0.17 8.87
N ALA A 2 21.80 -0.39 8.35
CA ALA A 2 20.64 0.40 7.98
C ALA A 2 20.03 1.04 9.24
N PRO A 3 19.62 2.31 9.19
CA PRO A 3 19.03 2.99 10.35
C PRO A 3 17.65 2.41 10.67
N SER A 4 17.35 2.27 11.96
CA SER A 4 15.99 2.09 12.43
C SER A 4 15.28 3.43 12.48
N ASP A 5 13.99 3.46 12.19
CA ASP A 5 13.17 4.65 12.27
C ASP A 5 11.81 4.35 12.91
N VAL A 6 11.27 5.35 13.57
CA VAL A 6 9.90 5.40 14.07
C VAL A 6 9.33 6.77 13.74
N SER A 7 8.21 6.79 13.06
CA SER A 7 7.53 8.01 12.68
C SER A 7 6.13 8.06 13.27
N ILE A 8 5.82 9.15 13.95
CA ILE A 8 4.48 9.47 14.40
C ILE A 8 3.95 10.57 13.49
N PHE A 9 2.77 10.40 12.95
CA PHE A 9 2.16 11.41 12.10
C PHE A 9 0.73 11.73 12.53
N GLY A 10 0.37 12.98 12.35
CA GLY A 10 -0.99 13.47 12.55
C GLY A 10 -1.32 14.47 11.46
N ASN A 11 -2.49 14.33 10.84
CA ASN A 11 -2.96 15.21 9.80
C ASN A 11 -4.40 15.63 10.10
N VAL A 12 -4.72 16.88 9.80
CA VAL A 12 -6.08 17.41 9.88
C VAL A 12 -6.30 18.38 8.72
N SER A 13 -7.49 18.37 8.16
CA SER A 13 -7.87 19.28 7.08
C SER A 13 -9.25 19.89 7.33
N VAL A 14 -9.45 21.09 6.84
CA VAL A 14 -10.77 21.78 6.88
C VAL A 14 -11.86 21.03 6.11
N SER A 15 -11.50 20.15 5.16
CA SER A 15 -12.42 19.26 4.46
C SER A 15 -12.98 18.10 5.30
N GLY A 16 -12.61 18.01 6.59
CA GLY A 16 -13.03 16.94 7.50
C GLY A 16 -12.13 15.68 7.44
N PHE A 17 -10.99 15.73 6.76
CA PHE A 17 -9.98 14.69 6.85
C PHE A 17 -9.19 14.82 8.16
N TYR A 18 -9.02 13.70 8.85
CA TYR A 18 -8.06 13.57 9.94
C TYR A 18 -7.47 12.17 9.97
N ALA A 19 -6.20 12.09 10.30
CA ALA A 19 -5.48 10.83 10.45
C ALA A 19 -4.45 10.94 11.57
N LEU A 20 -4.26 9.85 12.28
CA LEU A 20 -3.21 9.68 13.28
C LEU A 20 -2.59 8.30 13.12
N GLY A 21 -1.29 8.21 13.24
CA GLY A 21 -0.66 6.90 13.15
C GLY A 21 0.79 6.89 13.58
N VAL A 22 1.28 5.66 13.69
CA VAL A 22 2.68 5.34 13.98
C VAL A 22 3.13 4.31 12.98
N THR A 23 4.28 4.55 12.37
CA THR A 23 4.98 3.58 11.54
C THR A 23 6.38 3.37 12.08
N GLY A 24 6.88 2.18 11.99
CA GLY A 24 8.26 1.90 12.40
C GLY A 24 8.91 0.84 11.54
N ASN A 25 10.22 1.00 11.37
CA ASN A 25 11.09 0.05 10.73
C ASN A 25 12.32 -0.15 11.63
N ASN A 26 12.25 -1.15 12.48
CA ASN A 26 13.27 -1.42 13.47
C ASN A 26 14.18 -2.57 13.00
N ILE A 27 15.48 -2.30 12.97
CA ILE A 27 16.50 -3.22 12.49
C ILE A 27 17.41 -3.61 13.66
N PHE A 28 17.49 -4.91 13.94
CA PHE A 28 18.21 -5.46 15.08
C PHE A 28 19.36 -6.40 14.66
N SER A 29 20.30 -6.60 15.59
CA SER A 29 21.34 -7.62 15.50
C SER A 29 22.10 -7.60 14.16
N HIS A 30 22.66 -6.45 13.79
CA HIS A 30 23.42 -6.31 12.52
C HIS A 30 22.60 -6.70 11.29
N ASN A 31 21.36 -6.23 11.23
CA ASN A 31 20.42 -6.49 10.15
C ASN A 31 19.99 -7.98 10.01
N LYS A 32 20.04 -8.75 11.10
CA LYS A 32 19.54 -10.13 11.10
C LYS A 32 18.03 -10.23 11.33
N ARG A 33 17.45 -9.24 12.00
CA ARG A 33 16.01 -9.20 12.31
C ARG A 33 15.47 -7.82 11.97
N ARG A 34 14.28 -7.78 11.39
CA ARG A 34 13.55 -6.55 11.10
C ARG A 34 12.14 -6.65 11.63
N ILE A 35 11.63 -5.58 12.21
CA ILE A 35 10.23 -5.44 12.61
C ILE A 35 9.70 -4.19 11.93
N ASN A 36 8.72 -4.35 11.06
CA ASN A 36 8.00 -3.24 10.45
C ASN A 36 6.58 -3.24 11.01
N TYR A 37 6.08 -2.09 11.38
CA TYR A 37 4.71 -1.96 11.86
C TYR A 37 4.07 -0.67 11.41
N THR A 38 2.76 -0.73 11.27
CA THR A 38 1.89 0.42 11.01
C THR A 38 0.66 0.30 11.89
N VAL A 39 0.40 1.33 12.66
CA VAL A 39 -0.86 1.51 13.38
C VAL A 39 -1.43 2.83 12.92
N MET A 40 -2.62 2.82 12.35
CA MET A 40 -3.23 4.02 11.76
C MET A 40 -4.72 4.06 12.03
N PHE A 41 -5.19 5.23 12.38
CA PHE A 41 -6.59 5.62 12.32
C PHE A 41 -6.74 6.77 11.35
N ALA A 42 -7.72 6.69 10.46
CA ALA A 42 -8.03 7.76 9.52
C ALA A 42 -9.53 7.91 9.36
N SER A 43 -9.97 9.15 9.19
CA SER A 43 -11.32 9.47 8.73
C SER A 43 -11.20 10.49 7.61
N ALA A 44 -11.75 10.16 6.44
CA ALA A 44 -11.58 10.98 5.25
C ALA A 44 -12.86 10.99 4.41
N PRO A 45 -13.24 12.13 3.83
CA PRO A 45 -14.12 12.12 2.67
C PRO A 45 -13.41 11.39 1.52
N ARG A 46 -14.13 10.54 0.82
CA ARG A 46 -13.64 9.73 -0.29
C ARG A 46 -14.66 9.72 -1.41
N ASP A 47 -14.13 9.55 -2.61
CA ASP A 47 -14.96 9.39 -3.80
C ASP A 47 -14.94 7.92 -4.23
N MET A 48 -16.00 7.49 -4.90
CA MET A 48 -16.22 6.13 -5.39
C MET A 48 -16.81 6.17 -6.80
N TRP A 49 -16.32 5.31 -7.69
CA TRP A 49 -16.82 5.16 -9.07
C TRP A 49 -17.37 3.76 -9.35
N GLY A 50 -17.41 2.89 -8.36
CA GLY A 50 -17.77 1.48 -8.50
C GLY A 50 -16.54 0.56 -8.41
N ILE A 51 -16.64 -0.64 -8.96
CA ILE A 51 -15.59 -1.65 -8.92
C ILE A 51 -15.28 -2.08 -10.36
N GLY A 52 -13.98 -2.14 -10.69
CA GLY A 52 -13.47 -2.50 -12.00
C GLY A 52 -13.05 -1.30 -12.85
N TYR A 53 -12.26 -1.58 -13.88
CA TYR A 53 -11.76 -0.56 -14.82
C TYR A 53 -12.88 0.20 -15.55
N HIS A 54 -13.91 -0.54 -15.99
CA HIS A 54 -15.04 0.05 -16.72
C HIS A 54 -15.76 1.10 -15.88
N ASP A 55 -16.09 0.74 -14.64
CA ASP A 55 -16.80 1.64 -13.72
C ASP A 55 -15.94 2.86 -13.39
N GLY A 56 -14.66 2.67 -13.06
CA GLY A 56 -13.73 3.77 -12.80
C GLY A 56 -13.58 4.74 -13.98
N ARG A 57 -13.80 4.28 -15.22
CA ARG A 57 -13.69 5.11 -16.42
C ARG A 57 -14.97 5.86 -16.77
N TYR A 58 -16.12 5.23 -16.66
CA TYR A 58 -17.37 5.72 -17.24
C TYR A 58 -18.41 6.17 -16.22
N ASN A 59 -18.32 5.71 -14.97
CA ASN A 59 -19.24 6.16 -13.94
C ASN A 59 -18.91 7.57 -13.45
N GLU A 60 -19.95 8.27 -13.00
CA GLU A 60 -19.81 9.53 -12.28
C GLU A 60 -19.33 9.26 -10.85
N GLU A 61 -18.63 10.22 -10.27
CA GLU A 61 -18.17 10.12 -8.90
C GLU A 61 -19.35 10.17 -7.91
N GLY A 62 -19.36 9.25 -6.97
CA GLY A 62 -20.14 9.30 -5.76
C GLY A 62 -19.25 9.60 -4.58
N SER A 63 -19.79 10.05 -3.46
CA SER A 63 -19.03 10.44 -2.28
C SER A 63 -19.48 9.71 -1.02
N TYR A 64 -18.54 9.51 -0.09
CA TYR A 64 -18.79 8.94 1.22
C TYR A 64 -17.70 9.35 2.21
N ASN A 65 -17.94 9.12 3.50
CA ASN A 65 -16.91 9.29 4.53
C ASN A 65 -16.38 7.92 4.94
N GLU A 66 -15.07 7.69 4.76
CA GLU A 66 -14.37 6.48 5.20
C GLU A 66 -13.77 6.67 6.59
N LYS A 67 -14.05 5.74 7.51
CA LYS A 67 -13.28 5.57 8.74
C LYS A 67 -12.51 4.27 8.65
N ARG A 68 -11.18 4.34 8.83
CA ARG A 68 -10.30 3.19 8.71
C ARG A 68 -9.40 3.06 9.91
N TYR A 69 -9.33 1.83 10.44
CA TYR A 69 -8.36 1.40 11.44
C TYR A 69 -7.50 0.31 10.81
N LEU A 70 -6.20 0.48 10.89
CA LEU A 70 -5.22 -0.46 10.35
C LEU A 70 -4.16 -0.75 11.41
N VAL A 71 -3.95 -2.03 11.70
CA VAL A 71 -2.79 -2.50 12.45
C VAL A 71 -2.13 -3.58 11.60
N LYS A 72 -0.91 -3.33 11.14
CA LYS A 72 -0.13 -4.32 10.38
C LYS A 72 1.26 -4.42 11.01
N GLY A 73 1.67 -5.65 11.32
CA GLY A 73 3.01 -5.97 11.80
C GLY A 73 3.67 -7.01 10.91
N ARG A 74 4.97 -6.83 10.64
CA ARG A 74 5.81 -7.77 9.90
C ARG A 74 7.06 -8.05 10.72
N TYR A 75 7.35 -9.30 10.95
CA TYR A 75 8.61 -9.77 11.51
C TYR A 75 9.40 -10.51 10.44
N LEU A 76 10.65 -10.13 10.22
CA LEU A 76 11.54 -10.70 9.21
C LEU A 76 12.82 -11.19 9.88
N HIS A 77 13.25 -12.38 9.49
CA HIS A 77 14.51 -12.98 9.90
C HIS A 77 15.38 -13.26 8.67
N ARG A 78 16.66 -12.84 8.72
CA ARG A 78 17.60 -13.06 7.63
C ARG A 78 18.05 -14.53 7.60
N VAL A 79 17.77 -15.21 6.50
CA VAL A 79 18.13 -16.63 6.27
C VAL A 79 19.35 -16.78 5.37
N LEU A 80 19.52 -15.86 4.41
CA LEU A 80 20.70 -15.79 3.52
C LEU A 80 21.16 -14.33 3.41
N PRO A 81 22.33 -14.04 2.84
CA PRO A 81 22.73 -12.67 2.56
C PRO A 81 21.62 -11.92 1.79
N ASN A 82 21.21 -10.77 2.30
CA ASN A 82 20.13 -9.92 1.75
C ASN A 82 18.74 -10.56 1.65
N THR A 83 18.55 -11.80 2.11
CA THR A 83 17.28 -12.55 2.00
C THR A 83 16.67 -12.76 3.36
N TYR A 84 15.40 -12.42 3.47
CA TYR A 84 14.62 -12.47 4.71
C TYR A 84 13.34 -13.27 4.48
N VAL A 85 12.96 -14.03 5.49
CA VAL A 85 11.64 -14.68 5.58
C VAL A 85 10.97 -14.25 6.86
N GLY A 86 9.66 -14.22 6.87
CA GLY A 86 8.96 -13.75 8.04
C GLY A 86 7.46 -13.98 8.04
N GLY A 87 6.82 -13.42 9.06
CA GLY A 87 5.39 -13.48 9.27
C GLY A 87 4.74 -12.10 9.26
N ILE A 88 3.46 -12.08 8.95
CA ILE A 88 2.60 -10.90 8.88
C ILE A 88 1.42 -11.12 9.81
N LEU A 89 1.06 -10.08 10.56
CA LEU A 89 -0.21 -9.95 11.25
C LEU A 89 -0.88 -8.67 10.75
N SER A 90 -2.15 -8.75 10.38
CA SER A 90 -2.92 -7.61 9.87
C SER A 90 -4.30 -7.60 10.52
N PHE A 91 -4.71 -6.42 10.97
CA PHE A 91 -6.08 -6.12 11.38
C PHE A 91 -6.53 -4.90 10.61
N GLU A 92 -7.65 -5.04 9.90
CA GLU A 92 -8.24 -3.98 9.11
C GLU A 92 -9.72 -3.84 9.49
N HIS A 93 -10.13 -2.62 9.84
CA HIS A 93 -11.53 -2.27 10.02
C HIS A 93 -11.82 -1.01 9.23
N THR A 94 -12.82 -1.09 8.34
CA THR A 94 -13.26 0.06 7.55
C THR A 94 -14.76 0.20 7.64
N GLN A 95 -15.22 1.43 7.88
CA GLN A 95 -16.61 1.83 7.90
C GLN A 95 -16.84 3.01 6.97
N GLY A 96 -17.71 2.84 5.99
CA GLY A 96 -18.26 3.95 5.19
C GLY A 96 -19.50 4.54 5.85
N LYS A 97 -19.63 5.85 5.80
CA LYS A 97 -20.78 6.62 6.30
C LYS A 97 -21.12 7.74 5.32
N LYS A 98 -22.35 8.25 5.42
CA LYS A 98 -22.83 9.40 4.62
C LYS A 98 -22.59 9.18 3.12
N PHE A 99 -22.98 8.02 2.65
CA PHE A 99 -22.97 7.74 1.21
C PHE A 99 -23.97 8.65 0.51
N ASP A 100 -23.60 9.19 -0.64
CA ASP A 100 -24.56 9.78 -1.55
C ASP A 100 -25.35 8.71 -2.33
N ALA A 101 -26.38 9.11 -3.05
CA ALA A 101 -27.23 8.18 -3.80
C ALA A 101 -26.47 7.34 -4.85
N ARG A 102 -25.37 7.87 -5.40
CA ARG A 102 -24.53 7.14 -6.37
C ARG A 102 -23.72 6.05 -5.68
N SER A 103 -23.02 6.40 -4.63
CA SER A 103 -22.22 5.45 -3.85
C SER A 103 -23.07 4.35 -3.23
N GLU A 104 -24.29 4.66 -2.75
CA GLU A 104 -25.24 3.65 -2.28
C GLU A 104 -25.64 2.69 -3.40
N ARG A 105 -25.89 3.21 -4.61
CA ARG A 105 -26.20 2.38 -5.79
C ARG A 105 -25.04 1.46 -6.13
N TYR A 106 -23.79 1.97 -6.16
CA TYR A 106 -22.60 1.15 -6.44
C TYR A 106 -22.42 0.03 -5.41
N LEU A 107 -22.54 0.32 -4.12
CA LEU A 107 -22.46 -0.71 -3.10
C LEU A 107 -23.56 -1.77 -3.25
N SER A 108 -24.79 -1.33 -3.52
CA SER A 108 -25.95 -2.24 -3.69
C SER A 108 -25.78 -3.12 -4.93
N GLN A 109 -25.26 -2.59 -6.04
CA GLN A 109 -25.00 -3.32 -7.29
C GLN A 109 -24.06 -4.50 -7.06
N TYR A 110 -23.05 -4.34 -6.19
CA TYR A 110 -22.07 -5.38 -5.87
C TYR A 110 -22.39 -6.15 -4.59
N GLY A 111 -23.57 -5.94 -3.98
CA GLY A 111 -23.94 -6.61 -2.73
C GLY A 111 -23.01 -6.31 -1.55
N GLN A 112 -22.37 -5.14 -1.56
CA GLN A 112 -21.37 -4.75 -0.57
C GLN A 112 -22.00 -4.15 0.69
N LYS A 113 -21.40 -4.42 1.85
CA LYS A 113 -21.78 -3.82 3.13
C LYS A 113 -21.06 -2.49 3.34
N THR A 114 -21.59 -1.65 4.23
CA THR A 114 -20.98 -0.37 4.59
C THR A 114 -19.78 -0.48 5.53
N HIS A 115 -19.59 -1.62 6.19
CA HIS A 115 -18.47 -1.84 7.12
C HIS A 115 -17.93 -3.25 7.00
N TYR A 116 -16.62 -3.36 7.12
CA TYR A 116 -15.89 -4.62 7.11
C TYR A 116 -14.79 -4.65 8.16
N THR A 117 -14.60 -5.82 8.74
CA THR A 117 -13.50 -6.13 9.66
C THR A 117 -12.84 -7.41 9.18
N ALA A 118 -11.54 -7.42 9.12
CA ALA A 118 -10.75 -8.58 8.74
C ALA A 118 -9.48 -8.67 9.58
N THR A 119 -9.16 -9.87 10.05
CA THR A 119 -7.89 -10.18 10.70
C THR A 119 -7.19 -11.25 9.90
N GLY A 120 -5.94 -10.97 9.54
CA GLY A 120 -5.14 -11.83 8.68
C GLY A 120 -3.81 -12.22 9.30
N ILE A 121 -3.34 -13.39 8.91
CA ILE A 121 -1.99 -13.88 9.16
C ILE A 121 -1.34 -14.18 7.81
N GLY A 122 -0.05 -13.91 7.69
CA GLY A 122 0.62 -14.11 6.43
C GLY A 122 2.08 -14.48 6.55
N ALA A 123 2.67 -14.78 5.39
CA ALA A 123 4.09 -15.02 5.22
C ALA A 123 4.69 -13.95 4.29
N ILE A 124 5.97 -13.69 4.46
CA ILE A 124 6.72 -12.74 3.63
C ILE A 124 8.09 -13.33 3.28
N LEU A 125 8.45 -13.17 2.02
CA LEU A 125 9.80 -13.39 1.49
C LEU A 125 10.31 -12.05 0.95
N GLU A 126 11.49 -11.62 1.40
CA GLU A 126 12.09 -10.36 1.01
C GLU A 126 13.54 -10.53 0.61
N TYR A 127 13.96 -9.90 -0.49
CA TYR A 127 15.35 -9.72 -0.89
C TYR A 127 15.66 -8.23 -0.97
N ASP A 128 16.71 -7.77 -0.27
CA ASP A 128 17.06 -6.36 -0.19
C ASP A 128 18.55 -6.15 -0.26
N SER A 129 19.04 -5.80 -1.45
CA SER A 129 20.45 -5.49 -1.73
C SER A 129 20.72 -4.00 -1.91
N ARG A 130 19.76 -3.13 -1.57
CA ARG A 130 19.92 -1.68 -1.67
C ARG A 130 21.07 -1.19 -0.80
N ASP A 131 21.87 -0.28 -1.34
CA ASP A 131 23.01 0.32 -0.64
C ASP A 131 22.56 1.23 0.51
N PHE A 132 21.49 1.99 0.32
CA PHE A 132 20.90 2.85 1.34
C PHE A 132 19.38 2.87 1.22
N ILE A 133 18.68 2.28 2.19
CA ILE A 133 17.22 2.04 2.12
C ILE A 133 16.40 3.32 1.87
N PRO A 134 16.63 4.47 2.58
CA PRO A 134 15.80 5.66 2.39
C PRO A 134 15.95 6.34 1.02
N ASN A 135 17.11 6.21 0.39
CA ASN A 135 17.40 6.83 -0.91
C ASN A 135 18.46 6.02 -1.67
N PRO A 136 18.08 4.91 -2.29
CA PRO A 136 19.01 4.01 -2.95
C PRO A 136 19.64 4.62 -4.20
N TYR A 137 20.94 4.38 -4.37
CA TYR A 137 21.69 4.67 -5.60
C TYR A 137 21.80 3.44 -6.48
N ARG A 138 21.82 2.26 -5.87
CA ARG A 138 21.95 0.96 -6.55
C ARG A 138 21.40 -0.15 -5.68
N GLY A 139 21.03 -1.23 -6.33
CA GLY A 139 20.51 -2.44 -5.69
C GLY A 139 19.12 -2.80 -6.14
N ILE A 140 18.63 -3.89 -5.58
CA ILE A 140 17.33 -4.48 -5.87
C ILE A 140 16.62 -4.71 -4.56
N TYR A 141 15.34 -4.43 -4.56
CA TYR A 141 14.40 -4.83 -3.52
C TYR A 141 13.31 -5.68 -4.16
N VAL A 142 13.05 -6.87 -3.62
CA VAL A 142 11.92 -7.71 -4.03
C VAL A 142 11.21 -8.19 -2.77
N SER A 143 9.89 -8.10 -2.74
CA SER A 143 9.07 -8.60 -1.65
C SER A 143 7.85 -9.33 -2.20
N LEU A 144 7.59 -10.51 -1.65
CA LEU A 144 6.37 -11.27 -1.89
C LEU A 144 5.70 -11.49 -0.54
N GLU A 145 4.50 -10.95 -0.39
CA GLU A 145 3.65 -11.11 0.81
C GLU A 145 2.40 -11.91 0.44
N GLU A 146 2.10 -12.91 1.22
CA GLU A 146 0.85 -13.66 1.13
C GLU A 146 0.12 -13.56 2.46
N THR A 147 -1.11 -13.03 2.46
CA THR A 147 -1.91 -12.84 3.68
C THR A 147 -3.26 -13.53 3.56
N PHE A 148 -3.54 -14.39 4.50
CA PHE A 148 -4.82 -15.10 4.66
C PHE A 148 -5.67 -14.42 5.72
N PHE A 149 -6.89 -14.04 5.38
CA PHE A 149 -7.90 -13.49 6.28
C PHE A 149 -8.97 -14.56 6.54
N ALA A 150 -9.01 -15.06 7.76
CA ALA A 150 -9.93 -16.12 8.13
C ALA A 150 -11.36 -15.59 8.28
N LYS A 151 -12.35 -16.32 7.74
CA LYS A 151 -13.78 -15.99 7.85
C LYS A 151 -14.24 -15.76 9.30
N GLY A 152 -13.72 -16.53 10.25
CA GLY A 152 -14.11 -16.44 11.66
C GLY A 152 -13.50 -15.28 12.44
N LEU A 153 -12.53 -14.57 11.86
CA LEU A 153 -11.82 -13.44 12.49
C LEU A 153 -12.21 -12.07 11.88
N GLY A 154 -13.49 -11.94 11.51
CA GLY A 154 -14.02 -10.74 10.91
C GLY A 154 -15.46 -10.90 10.45
N ASN A 155 -15.93 -10.01 9.57
CA ASN A 155 -17.30 -10.03 9.04
C ASN A 155 -17.37 -10.11 7.51
N CYS A 156 -16.31 -10.53 6.84
CA CYS A 156 -16.22 -10.62 5.38
C CYS A 156 -17.09 -11.71 4.76
N GLY A 157 -17.61 -12.63 5.56
CA GLY A 157 -18.51 -13.70 5.10
C GLY A 157 -17.80 -14.94 4.55
N LYS A 158 -16.56 -14.81 4.08
CA LYS A 158 -15.69 -15.91 3.61
C LYS A 158 -14.23 -15.67 3.97
N SER A 159 -13.41 -16.68 3.83
CA SER A 159 -11.95 -16.54 3.93
C SER A 159 -11.41 -15.91 2.66
N LEU A 160 -10.41 -15.05 2.79
CA LEU A 160 -9.84 -14.26 1.69
C LEU A 160 -8.32 -14.41 1.67
N TRP A 161 -7.74 -14.26 0.49
CA TRP A 161 -6.30 -14.22 0.26
C TRP A 161 -5.94 -12.90 -0.41
N ARG A 162 -4.79 -12.34 0.00
CA ARG A 162 -4.16 -11.20 -0.66
C ARG A 162 -2.70 -11.51 -0.89
N THR A 163 -2.31 -11.50 -2.15
CA THR A 163 -0.92 -11.59 -2.59
C THR A 163 -0.44 -10.21 -2.98
N THR A 164 0.69 -9.77 -2.43
CA THR A 164 1.31 -8.49 -2.79
C THR A 164 2.74 -8.75 -3.25
N PHE A 165 3.08 -8.28 -4.43
CA PHE A 165 4.41 -8.34 -5.00
C PHE A 165 4.96 -6.93 -5.21
N THR A 166 6.21 -6.70 -4.82
CA THR A 166 6.94 -5.46 -5.08
C THR A 166 8.32 -5.79 -5.60
N ALA A 167 8.75 -5.10 -6.66
CA ALA A 167 10.11 -5.22 -7.17
C ALA A 167 10.64 -3.84 -7.57
N ASP A 168 11.67 -3.40 -6.85
CA ASP A 168 12.36 -2.14 -7.13
C ASP A 168 13.76 -2.41 -7.65
N TYR A 169 14.16 -1.65 -8.64
CA TYR A 169 15.50 -1.67 -9.21
C TYR A 169 16.10 -0.28 -9.20
N TYR A 170 17.36 -0.15 -8.72
CA TYR A 170 18.08 1.11 -8.66
C TYR A 170 19.45 0.96 -9.29
N ARG A 171 19.81 1.87 -10.19
CA ARG A 171 21.12 1.89 -10.85
C ARG A 171 21.57 3.31 -11.10
N GLN A 172 22.78 3.60 -10.65
CA GLN A 172 23.45 4.82 -11.10
C GLN A 172 23.91 4.63 -12.55
N VAL A 173 23.35 5.42 -13.46
CA VAL A 173 23.60 5.33 -14.91
C VAL A 173 24.72 6.27 -15.37
N TRP A 174 24.88 7.42 -14.67
CA TRP A 174 25.99 8.37 -14.82
C TRP A 174 26.21 9.15 -13.51
N LYS A 175 27.20 10.06 -13.49
CA LYS A 175 27.50 10.86 -12.29
C LYS A 175 26.32 11.75 -11.89
N GLY A 176 25.69 11.41 -10.75
CA GLY A 176 24.54 12.12 -10.21
C GLY A 176 23.20 11.72 -10.84
N GLY A 177 23.18 10.81 -11.83
CA GLY A 177 21.97 10.28 -12.45
C GLY A 177 21.66 8.87 -11.95
N ILE A 178 20.44 8.64 -11.44
CA ILE A 178 19.96 7.36 -10.93
C ILE A 178 18.68 7.00 -11.66
N LEU A 179 18.66 5.83 -12.28
CA LEU A 179 17.46 5.18 -12.78
C LEU A 179 16.87 4.34 -11.67
N ALA A 180 15.59 4.58 -11.34
CA ALA A 180 14.79 3.78 -10.43
C ALA A 180 13.57 3.24 -11.18
N ALA A 181 13.27 1.96 -10.99
CA ALA A 181 12.07 1.32 -11.49
C ALA A 181 11.35 0.63 -10.34
N ASP A 182 10.01 0.71 -10.31
CA ASP A 182 9.14 0.05 -9.34
C ASP A 182 8.07 -0.71 -10.10
N LEU A 183 7.93 -1.98 -9.79
CA LEU A 183 6.84 -2.85 -10.21
C LEU A 183 6.08 -3.27 -8.96
N TYR A 184 4.79 -3.02 -8.96
CA TYR A 184 3.90 -3.43 -7.88
C TYR A 184 2.72 -4.20 -8.44
N ALA A 185 2.39 -5.31 -7.80
CA ALA A 185 1.20 -6.08 -8.10
C ALA A 185 0.47 -6.47 -6.81
N GLU A 186 -0.84 -6.40 -6.83
CA GLU A 186 -1.72 -6.84 -5.76
C GLU A 186 -2.83 -7.69 -6.38
N PHE A 187 -3.02 -8.90 -5.82
CA PHE A 187 -4.04 -9.85 -6.22
C PHE A 187 -4.87 -10.22 -5.01
N ASN A 188 -6.17 -10.10 -5.11
CA ASN A 188 -7.11 -10.43 -4.07
C ASN A 188 -8.04 -11.55 -4.54
N SER A 189 -8.43 -12.43 -3.63
CA SER A 189 -9.41 -13.50 -3.94
C SER A 189 -10.76 -12.91 -4.33
N GLU A 190 -11.50 -13.65 -5.12
CA GLU A 190 -12.86 -13.29 -5.53
C GLU A 190 -13.78 -13.00 -4.34
N GLY A 191 -14.59 -11.93 -4.45
CA GLY A 191 -15.51 -11.46 -3.43
C GLY A 191 -14.81 -10.79 -2.24
N THR A 192 -13.60 -10.29 -2.45
CA THR A 192 -12.96 -9.38 -1.50
C THR A 192 -13.83 -8.15 -1.28
N PRO A 193 -14.05 -7.73 -0.02
CA PRO A 193 -14.82 -6.53 0.29
C PRO A 193 -14.23 -5.28 -0.34
N TRP A 194 -15.09 -4.34 -0.76
CA TRP A 194 -14.68 -3.11 -1.43
C TRP A 194 -13.57 -2.30 -0.73
N PRO A 195 -13.46 -2.25 0.63
CA PRO A 195 -12.38 -1.50 1.26
C PRO A 195 -11.03 -2.20 1.21
N MET A 196 -11.03 -3.50 0.90
CA MET A 196 -9.85 -4.36 0.85
C MET A 196 -9.34 -4.60 -0.58
N LEU A 197 -10.08 -4.12 -1.59
CA LEU A 197 -9.66 -4.19 -3.00
C LEU A 197 -8.42 -3.35 -3.28
N ALA A 198 -7.68 -3.72 -4.30
CA ALA A 198 -6.57 -2.95 -4.81
C ALA A 198 -7.06 -1.60 -5.35
N ARG A 199 -6.41 -0.50 -4.93
CA ARG A 199 -6.79 0.87 -5.29
C ARG A 199 -5.63 1.56 -5.98
N MET A 200 -5.80 1.88 -7.25
CA MET A 200 -4.80 2.62 -8.02
C MET A 200 -4.74 4.08 -7.59
N GLY A 201 -3.54 4.65 -7.63
CA GLY A 201 -3.31 6.06 -7.33
C GLY A 201 -2.80 6.31 -5.91
N GLY A 202 -2.47 7.55 -5.63
CA GLY A 202 -2.00 7.98 -4.33
C GLY A 202 -0.65 8.69 -4.36
N SER A 203 -0.05 8.89 -3.19
CA SER A 203 1.20 9.65 -3.06
C SER A 203 2.46 8.84 -3.38
N GLN A 204 2.39 7.52 -3.37
CA GLN A 204 3.56 6.66 -3.56
C GLN A 204 3.65 6.07 -4.97
N ARG A 205 2.52 5.58 -5.49
CA ARG A 205 2.43 4.96 -6.81
C ARG A 205 1.33 5.61 -7.62
N MET A 206 1.51 5.67 -8.94
CA MET A 206 0.53 6.25 -9.87
C MET A 206 0.05 7.65 -9.44
N ARG A 207 1.00 8.55 -9.15
CA ARG A 207 0.77 9.88 -8.54
C ARG A 207 -0.14 10.81 -9.34
N GLY A 208 -0.36 10.55 -10.61
CA GLY A 208 -1.28 11.32 -11.46
C GLY A 208 -2.76 10.92 -11.33
N TYR A 209 -3.06 9.85 -10.62
CA TYR A 209 -4.42 9.33 -10.47
C TYR A 209 -4.96 9.57 -9.06
N TYR A 210 -6.25 9.91 -8.99
CA TYR A 210 -6.96 9.95 -7.72
C TYR A 210 -7.04 8.54 -7.12
N GLN A 211 -6.63 8.40 -5.84
CA GLN A 211 -6.62 7.11 -5.17
C GLN A 211 -8.02 6.52 -5.03
N GLY A 212 -8.23 5.36 -5.65
CA GLY A 212 -9.50 4.65 -5.60
C GLY A 212 -10.43 4.96 -6.78
N ARG A 213 -10.03 5.79 -7.76
CA ARG A 213 -10.78 5.92 -9.01
C ARG A 213 -10.88 4.58 -9.74
N TYR A 214 -9.77 3.86 -9.82
CA TYR A 214 -9.74 2.49 -10.32
C TYR A 214 -9.52 1.58 -9.13
N THR A 215 -10.51 0.76 -8.85
CA THR A 215 -10.53 -0.17 -7.72
C THR A 215 -10.98 -1.53 -8.25
N ASP A 216 -10.15 -2.56 -8.09
CA ASP A 216 -10.45 -3.91 -8.57
C ASP A 216 -9.84 -4.97 -7.65
N ASN A 217 -10.13 -6.25 -7.90
CA ASN A 217 -9.48 -7.36 -7.21
C ASN A 217 -7.98 -7.37 -7.46
N ASP A 218 -7.58 -7.15 -8.71
CA ASP A 218 -6.21 -7.27 -9.16
C ASP A 218 -5.70 -5.95 -9.71
N MET A 219 -4.44 -5.64 -9.41
CA MET A 219 -3.78 -4.44 -9.90
C MET A 219 -2.31 -4.71 -10.15
N ILE A 220 -1.82 -4.25 -11.29
CA ILE A 220 -0.39 -4.21 -11.59
C ILE A 220 -0.06 -2.78 -11.98
N THR A 221 0.99 -2.22 -11.40
CA THR A 221 1.49 -0.89 -11.73
C THR A 221 2.98 -0.93 -11.96
N PHE A 222 3.44 -0.15 -12.92
CA PHE A 222 4.85 0.02 -13.23
C PHE A 222 5.19 1.49 -13.30
N GLN A 223 6.30 1.88 -12.68
CA GLN A 223 6.79 3.25 -12.78
C GLN A 223 8.32 3.28 -12.92
N VAL A 224 8.79 4.25 -13.67
CA VAL A 224 10.21 4.54 -13.86
C VAL A 224 10.48 5.97 -13.46
N GLU A 225 11.58 6.17 -12.77
CA GLU A 225 11.99 7.48 -12.26
C GLU A 225 13.46 7.70 -12.61
N LEU A 226 13.76 8.85 -13.18
CA LEU A 226 15.11 9.34 -13.40
C LEU A 226 15.38 10.48 -12.41
N ARG A 227 16.29 10.23 -11.47
CA ARG A 227 16.76 11.21 -10.49
C ARG A 227 18.07 11.81 -10.96
N GLN A 228 18.16 13.12 -11.09
CA GLN A 228 19.39 13.82 -11.46
C GLN A 228 19.79 14.84 -10.40
N ARG A 229 20.95 14.66 -9.79
CA ARG A 229 21.59 15.70 -8.98
C ARG A 229 22.19 16.74 -9.90
N ILE A 230 21.70 17.99 -9.84
CA ILE A 230 22.16 19.11 -10.67
C ILE A 230 23.32 19.83 -9.98
N TRP A 231 23.12 20.26 -8.74
CA TRP A 231 24.13 21.02 -8.02
C TRP A 231 23.95 20.87 -6.50
N ARG A 232 25.02 20.52 -5.78
CA ARG A 232 25.05 20.33 -4.30
C ARG A 232 23.83 19.57 -3.75
N ARG A 233 22.80 20.31 -3.26
CA ARG A 233 21.55 19.79 -2.67
C ARG A 233 20.35 19.90 -3.60
N ILE A 234 20.55 20.40 -4.83
CA ILE A 234 19.50 20.59 -5.82
C ILE A 234 19.53 19.43 -6.80
N GLY A 235 18.39 18.83 -7.02
CA GLY A 235 18.18 17.79 -8.02
C GLY A 235 16.83 17.94 -8.68
N CYS A 236 16.63 17.25 -9.77
CA CYS A 236 15.34 17.07 -10.43
C CYS A 236 15.02 15.59 -10.57
N THR A 237 13.75 15.30 -10.65
CA THR A 237 13.22 13.97 -10.88
C THR A 237 12.17 14.02 -11.96
N VAL A 238 12.27 13.12 -12.93
CA VAL A 238 11.27 12.90 -13.98
C VAL A 238 10.79 11.46 -13.84
N TRP A 239 9.49 11.23 -13.95
CA TRP A 239 8.92 9.89 -13.86
C TRP A 239 7.87 9.66 -14.94
N GLY A 240 7.77 8.40 -15.37
CA GLY A 240 6.70 7.85 -16.18
C GLY A 240 6.04 6.69 -15.44
N LEU A 241 4.76 6.48 -15.68
CA LEU A 241 3.96 5.46 -15.00
C LEU A 241 2.94 4.84 -15.95
N SER A 242 2.60 3.56 -15.70
CA SER A 242 1.61 2.79 -16.44
C SER A 242 0.90 1.79 -15.52
#